data_17186b9e924fea1a47f6bd81b8c8e45a
#
_entry.id   17186b9e924fea1a47f6bd81b8c8e45a
#
_cell.length_a   1.000
_cell.length_b   1.000
_cell.length_c   1.000
_cell.angle_alpha   90.00
_cell.angle_beta   90.00
_cell.angle_gamma   90.00
#
_symmetry.space_group_name_H-M   'P 1'
#
loop_
_entity.id
_entity.type
_entity.pdbx_description
1 polymer ?
#
loop_
_entity_poly.entity_id
_entity_poly.type
_entity_poly.pdbx_seq_one_letter_code
_entity_poly.pdbx_strand_id
1 'polypeptide(L)'
;MRRSIKKVAAGLLATMMIGTMLTGCGGGNKKDSGSSKKETSEINIGFSQVGAESDWRVANTKSMKSALTAKNGFKLSFADAQQKQENQTKAVREFITQGVDVIAIAPVTETGWETVLKEAKKADIPVITVDRQIKTSDDSLITAWVGSDFKKEGVKAAEWLIKEKGKEKGDVNIAVLQGTIGSSAEIGRTKGFKEGIKDQKNFKIIASQTGEFTQAKGQEVMESFLKQNKDIDVVVAQNDNMAFGAIDALKAAGKTPGQDVTIISFDAIKAALKKVQSGEINAEFECNPLHGPRVAELAKKIMKGEKVDKIQYVDEQVFTKDNTTKEVINKRAY
;
A
#
# COMPACT_ATOMS: atom_id res chain seq x y z
N MET A 1 28.10 53.38 22.39
CA MET A 1 27.25 54.34 23.11
C MET A 1 26.32 53.61 24.06
N ARG A 2 26.47 53.90 25.31
CA ARG A 2 25.75 53.46 26.50
C ARG A 2 24.30 53.95 26.50
N ARG A 3 23.41 53.21 27.14
CA ARG A 3 22.41 53.54 28.17
C ARG A 3 21.22 52.58 28.04
N SER A 4 20.77 51.92 28.99
CA SER A 4 20.67 51.87 30.46
C SER A 4 19.26 51.48 30.85
N ILE A 5 19.13 50.40 31.49
CA ILE A 5 18.29 49.92 32.60
C ILE A 5 17.16 50.84 33.06
N LYS A 6 15.92 50.31 33.24
CA LYS A 6 15.13 50.56 34.45
C LYS A 6 14.23 49.35 34.78
N LYS A 7 14.49 48.73 35.94
CA LYS A 7 13.62 47.88 36.74
C LYS A 7 12.64 48.76 37.50
N VAL A 8 11.37 48.36 37.66
CA VAL A 8 10.52 48.72 38.79
C VAL A 8 9.78 47.47 39.26
N ALA A 9 9.95 47.21 40.56
CA ALA A 9 9.29 46.18 41.33
C ALA A 9 8.23 46.79 42.28
N ALA A 10 7.46 45.92 42.91
CA ALA A 10 6.54 46.06 44.03
C ALA A 10 5.08 46.31 43.64
N GLY A 11 4.09 45.73 44.28
CA GLY A 11 4.01 45.13 45.60
C GLY A 11 2.74 44.33 45.85
N LEU A 12 2.80 43.53 46.85
CA LEU A 12 1.73 42.73 47.50
C LEU A 12 0.51 43.54 47.97
N LEU A 13 -0.65 42.88 47.94
CA LEU A 13 -1.63 43.06 49.06
C LEU A 13 -2.50 41.80 49.17
N ALA A 14 -2.36 41.10 50.24
CA ALA A 14 -3.19 40.02 50.74
C ALA A 14 -4.44 40.63 51.45
N THR A 15 -5.59 40.05 51.27
CA THR A 15 -6.70 40.23 52.19
C THR A 15 -7.44 38.89 52.39
N MET A 16 -7.26 38.34 53.58
CA MET A 16 -8.11 37.30 54.20
C MET A 16 -9.46 37.87 54.57
N MET A 17 -10.53 37.11 54.31
CA MET A 17 -11.73 37.19 55.15
C MET A 17 -12.31 35.76 55.41
N ILE A 18 -12.38 35.48 56.70
CA ILE A 18 -12.95 34.32 57.37
C ILE A 18 -14.43 34.62 57.74
N GLY A 19 -15.26 33.60 57.72
CA GLY A 19 -16.49 33.52 58.48
C GLY A 19 -17.67 33.03 57.61
N THR A 20 -18.53 32.14 57.93
CA THR A 20 -18.92 31.38 59.13
C THR A 20 -19.89 30.27 58.71
N MET A 21 -19.91 29.19 59.43
CA MET A 21 -20.80 28.02 59.30
C MET A 21 -22.26 28.39 59.48
N LEU A 22 -23.15 27.67 58.77
CA LEU A 22 -24.46 27.30 59.31
C LEU A 22 -24.91 25.97 58.73
N THR A 23 -25.21 25.04 59.61
CA THR A 23 -25.72 23.70 59.50
C THR A 23 -27.12 23.66 58.93
N GLY A 24 -27.41 22.67 58.07
CA GLY A 24 -28.76 22.28 57.65
C GLY A 24 -28.78 20.85 57.19
N CYS A 25 -29.28 19.95 58.06
CA CYS A 25 -29.58 18.54 57.73
C CYS A 25 -30.78 18.44 56.77
N GLY A 26 -30.69 17.53 55.77
CA GLY A 26 -31.83 17.10 55.00
C GLY A 26 -31.42 16.00 54.01
N GLY A 27 -31.80 14.74 54.30
CA GLY A 27 -31.40 13.54 53.57
C GLY A 27 -31.98 13.44 52.15
N GLY A 28 -31.27 12.67 51.31
CA GLY A 28 -31.68 12.37 49.93
C GLY A 28 -30.60 11.58 49.22
N ASN A 29 -30.61 10.29 49.39
CA ASN A 29 -29.72 9.35 48.76
C ASN A 29 -29.95 9.29 47.25
N LYS A 30 -29.10 9.89 46.43
CA LYS A 30 -28.97 9.58 45.00
C LYS A 30 -27.48 9.32 44.72
N LYS A 31 -27.16 8.04 44.57
CA LYS A 31 -25.93 7.62 43.95
C LYS A 31 -25.95 8.08 42.50
N ASP A 32 -25.35 9.19 42.23
CA ASP A 32 -24.91 9.54 40.87
C ASP A 32 -23.60 8.76 40.64
N SER A 33 -23.74 7.59 40.02
CA SER A 33 -22.62 6.90 39.39
C SER A 33 -22.24 7.68 38.13
N GLY A 34 -21.44 8.72 38.33
CA GLY A 34 -20.73 9.38 37.26
C GLY A 34 -19.81 8.38 36.60
N SER A 35 -20.34 7.66 35.61
CA SER A 35 -19.53 6.97 34.63
C SER A 35 -18.71 8.05 33.90
N SER A 36 -17.50 8.30 34.39
CA SER A 36 -16.51 9.00 33.60
C SER A 36 -16.25 8.12 32.38
N LYS A 37 -16.90 8.42 31.26
CA LYS A 37 -16.43 7.98 29.95
C LYS A 37 -14.97 8.46 29.88
N LYS A 38 -14.02 7.54 30.03
CA LYS A 38 -12.65 7.74 29.61
C LYS A 38 -12.75 8.14 28.15
N GLU A 39 -12.61 9.42 27.82
CA GLU A 39 -12.35 9.86 26.45
C GLU A 39 -11.12 9.08 26.02
N THR A 40 -11.32 8.07 25.19
CA THR A 40 -10.22 7.41 24.50
C THR A 40 -9.67 8.45 23.55
N SER A 41 -8.52 9.04 23.90
CA SER A 41 -7.83 9.98 23.00
C SER A 41 -7.69 9.35 21.63
N GLU A 42 -8.01 10.10 20.58
CA GLU A 42 -7.81 9.65 19.20
C GLU A 42 -6.33 9.32 18.98
N ILE A 43 -6.06 8.25 18.23
CA ILE A 43 -4.70 7.89 17.80
C ILE A 43 -4.33 8.81 16.63
N ASN A 44 -3.29 9.63 16.80
CA ASN A 44 -2.74 10.45 15.73
C ASN A 44 -1.86 9.54 14.84
N ILE A 45 -2.25 9.35 13.59
CA ILE A 45 -1.50 8.51 12.65
C ILE A 45 -1.07 9.30 11.42
N GLY A 46 0.23 9.26 11.11
CA GLY A 46 0.77 9.78 9.87
C GLY A 46 0.76 8.70 8.80
N PHE A 47 0.18 8.96 7.62
CA PHE A 47 0.24 8.02 6.50
C PHE A 47 0.87 8.67 5.27
N SER A 48 2.05 8.15 4.88
CA SER A 48 2.74 8.51 3.64
C SER A 48 2.45 7.49 2.56
N GLN A 49 1.72 7.92 1.51
CA GLN A 49 1.36 7.12 0.34
C GLN A 49 2.35 7.35 -0.79
N VAL A 50 2.58 6.34 -1.64
CA VAL A 50 3.42 6.42 -2.85
C VAL A 50 2.98 7.55 -3.77
N GLY A 51 1.68 7.57 -4.11
CA GLY A 51 1.08 8.48 -5.09
C GLY A 51 -0.33 8.04 -5.44
N ALA A 52 -0.72 8.27 -6.69
CA ALA A 52 -1.98 7.85 -7.27
C ALA A 52 -1.75 7.28 -8.69
N GLU A 53 -0.68 6.49 -8.83
CA GLU A 53 -0.15 5.99 -10.11
C GLU A 53 -1.05 4.94 -10.78
N SER A 54 -1.94 4.31 -10.02
CA SER A 54 -2.83 3.25 -10.51
C SER A 54 -4.19 3.28 -9.80
N ASP A 55 -5.19 2.67 -10.43
CA ASP A 55 -6.52 2.50 -9.82
C ASP A 55 -6.45 1.69 -8.51
N TRP A 56 -5.57 0.69 -8.46
CA TRP A 56 -5.27 -0.06 -7.24
C TRP A 56 -4.78 0.87 -6.12
N ARG A 57 -3.85 1.77 -6.44
CA ARG A 57 -3.29 2.73 -5.45
C ARG A 57 -4.36 3.69 -4.93
N VAL A 58 -5.24 4.16 -5.81
CA VAL A 58 -6.40 4.99 -5.42
C VAL A 58 -7.32 4.22 -4.47
N ALA A 59 -7.60 2.94 -4.76
CA ALA A 59 -8.40 2.08 -3.89
C ALA A 59 -7.74 1.85 -2.53
N ASN A 60 -6.41 1.63 -2.49
CA ASN A 60 -5.64 1.50 -1.26
C ASN A 60 -5.70 2.78 -0.41
N THR A 61 -5.49 3.94 -1.03
CA THR A 61 -5.63 5.25 -0.35
C THR A 61 -7.04 5.43 0.23
N LYS A 62 -8.08 5.07 -0.54
CA LYS A 62 -9.48 5.14 -0.08
C LYS A 62 -9.72 4.21 1.11
N SER A 63 -9.19 2.99 1.07
CA SER A 63 -9.28 2.02 2.17
C SER A 63 -8.64 2.59 3.45
N MET A 64 -7.43 3.13 3.35
CA MET A 64 -6.71 3.73 4.47
C MET A 64 -7.48 4.92 5.07
N LYS A 65 -7.90 5.88 4.23
CA LYS A 65 -8.65 7.06 4.66
C LYS A 65 -10.00 6.70 5.29
N SER A 66 -10.67 5.67 4.79
CA SER A 66 -11.96 5.22 5.33
C SER A 66 -11.84 4.54 6.69
N ALA A 67 -10.74 3.85 6.94
CA ALA A 67 -10.49 3.16 8.20
C ALA A 67 -9.94 4.11 9.30
N LEU A 68 -9.10 5.08 8.91
CA LEU A 68 -8.38 5.97 9.83
C LEU A 68 -9.15 7.30 10.04
N THR A 69 -10.37 7.21 10.53
CA THR A 69 -11.27 8.35 10.76
C THR A 69 -11.51 8.62 12.24
N ALA A 70 -11.92 9.83 12.59
CA ALA A 70 -12.31 10.21 13.96
C ALA A 70 -13.39 9.26 14.53
N LYS A 71 -14.36 8.84 13.70
CA LYS A 71 -15.40 7.86 14.09
C LYS A 71 -14.77 6.53 14.56
N ASN A 72 -13.64 6.15 14.00
CA ASN A 72 -12.91 4.92 14.33
C ASN A 72 -11.82 5.15 15.40
N GLY A 73 -11.71 6.37 15.95
CA GLY A 73 -10.76 6.74 16.98
C GLY A 73 -9.40 7.16 16.44
N PHE A 74 -9.34 7.75 15.22
CA PHE A 74 -8.09 8.18 14.59
C PHE A 74 -8.14 9.64 14.12
N LYS A 75 -7.01 10.32 14.25
CA LYS A 75 -6.73 11.58 13.57
C LYS A 75 -5.62 11.32 12.55
N LEU A 76 -5.99 11.37 11.25
CA LEU A 76 -5.10 11.05 10.14
C LEU A 76 -4.38 12.30 9.61
N SER A 77 -3.05 12.26 9.59
CA SER A 77 -2.19 13.15 8.80
C SER A 77 -1.77 12.41 7.53
N PHE A 78 -2.22 12.87 6.35
CA PHE A 78 -1.99 12.20 5.07
C PHE A 78 -1.01 12.98 4.20
N ALA A 79 -0.04 12.28 3.60
CA ALA A 79 0.90 12.83 2.63
C ALA A 79 0.96 11.97 1.37
N ASP A 80 0.76 12.59 0.20
CA ASP A 80 0.97 11.98 -1.11
C ASP A 80 2.37 12.32 -1.59
N ALA A 81 3.17 11.30 -1.86
CA ALA A 81 4.57 11.48 -2.25
C ALA A 81 4.78 11.72 -3.74
N GLN A 82 3.73 11.62 -4.57
CA GLN A 82 3.84 11.80 -6.02
C GLN A 82 4.93 10.92 -6.64
N GLN A 83 5.04 9.68 -6.18
CA GLN A 83 6.01 8.67 -6.58
C GLN A 83 7.49 9.04 -6.30
N LYS A 84 7.73 10.00 -5.40
CA LYS A 84 9.08 10.45 -5.05
C LYS A 84 9.42 10.07 -3.61
N GLN A 85 10.46 9.26 -3.44
CA GLN A 85 10.88 8.81 -2.11
C GLN A 85 11.36 9.96 -1.22
N GLU A 86 11.96 11.00 -1.79
CA GLU A 86 12.34 12.20 -1.03
C GLU A 86 11.14 12.88 -0.37
N ASN A 87 9.98 12.91 -1.05
CA ASN A 87 8.74 13.45 -0.49
C ASN A 87 8.24 12.59 0.68
N GLN A 88 8.37 11.25 0.58
CA GLN A 88 8.03 10.36 1.68
C GLN A 88 8.94 10.56 2.89
N THR A 89 10.24 10.64 2.66
CA THR A 89 11.23 10.88 3.74
C THR A 89 10.94 12.21 4.44
N LYS A 90 10.60 13.26 3.69
CA LYS A 90 10.18 14.55 4.23
C LYS A 90 8.90 14.42 5.05
N ALA A 91 7.87 13.75 4.51
CA ALA A 91 6.60 13.55 5.21
C ALA A 91 6.78 12.78 6.53
N VAL A 92 7.62 11.75 6.55
CA VAL A 92 7.92 10.99 7.79
C VAL A 92 8.55 11.90 8.84
N ARG A 93 9.51 12.79 8.48
CA ARG A 93 10.08 13.76 9.40
C ARG A 93 9.06 14.79 9.90
N GLU A 94 8.13 15.19 9.04
CA GLU A 94 7.02 16.07 9.44
C GLU A 94 6.11 15.37 10.46
N PHE A 95 5.79 14.07 10.26
CA PHE A 95 5.02 13.28 11.22
C PHE A 95 5.74 13.13 12.55
N ILE A 96 7.07 12.89 12.55
CA ILE A 96 7.89 12.84 13.76
C ILE A 96 7.83 14.20 14.50
N THR A 97 7.95 15.31 13.77
CA THR A 97 7.89 16.66 14.35
C THR A 97 6.50 16.98 14.92
N GLN A 98 5.43 16.47 14.30
CA GLN A 98 4.06 16.59 14.79
C GLN A 98 3.78 15.71 16.03
N GLY A 99 4.69 14.79 16.35
CA GLY A 99 4.52 13.86 17.48
C GLY A 99 3.32 12.92 17.26
N VAL A 100 3.17 12.36 16.05
CA VAL A 100 2.13 11.36 15.81
C VAL A 100 2.39 10.09 16.62
N ASP A 101 1.33 9.37 16.97
CA ASP A 101 1.43 8.14 17.76
C ASP A 101 1.91 6.93 16.94
N VAL A 102 1.61 6.91 15.63
CA VAL A 102 1.98 5.83 14.70
C VAL A 102 2.30 6.42 13.33
N ILE A 103 3.30 5.90 12.65
CA ILE A 103 3.57 6.22 11.24
C ILE A 103 3.25 5.00 10.37
N ALA A 104 2.44 5.19 9.33
CA ALA A 104 2.20 4.22 8.27
C ALA A 104 2.88 4.68 6.97
N ILE A 105 3.55 3.77 6.26
CA ILE A 105 4.29 4.09 5.03
C ILE A 105 3.98 3.04 3.97
N ALA A 106 3.48 3.47 2.80
CA ALA A 106 3.51 2.67 1.58
C ALA A 106 4.73 3.11 0.75
N PRO A 107 5.88 2.40 0.78
CA PRO A 107 7.13 2.95 0.26
C PRO A 107 7.21 2.93 -1.27
N VAL A 108 7.89 3.92 -1.87
CA VAL A 108 8.19 3.93 -3.33
C VAL A 108 9.14 2.80 -3.68
N THR A 109 10.26 2.70 -2.94
CA THR A 109 11.27 1.63 -3.10
C THR A 109 11.55 0.94 -1.77
N GLU A 110 12.16 -0.26 -1.81
CA GLU A 110 12.45 -1.02 -0.58
C GLU A 110 13.69 -0.53 0.19
N THR A 111 14.55 0.28 -0.40
CA THR A 111 15.81 0.73 0.20
C THR A 111 15.86 2.25 0.43
N GLY A 112 16.86 2.71 1.20
CA GLY A 112 17.08 4.14 1.45
C GLY A 112 16.32 4.71 2.66
N TRP A 113 15.75 3.86 3.51
CA TRP A 113 14.88 4.25 4.62
C TRP A 113 15.56 4.29 5.99
N GLU A 114 16.75 3.70 6.11
CA GLU A 114 17.44 3.44 7.39
C GLU A 114 17.50 4.67 8.30
N THR A 115 17.88 5.82 7.73
CA THR A 115 18.08 7.05 8.50
C THR A 115 16.78 7.55 9.11
N VAL A 116 15.74 7.72 8.29
CA VAL A 116 14.47 8.29 8.77
C VAL A 116 13.72 7.33 9.69
N LEU A 117 13.88 6.01 9.51
CA LEU A 117 13.32 5.01 10.42
C LEU A 117 14.04 5.01 11.78
N LYS A 118 15.36 5.24 11.81
CA LYS A 118 16.09 5.47 13.07
C LYS A 118 15.64 6.75 13.76
N GLU A 119 15.32 7.81 13.01
CA GLU A 119 14.74 9.04 13.57
C GLU A 119 13.37 8.76 14.22
N ALA A 120 12.48 7.99 13.55
CA ALA A 120 11.20 7.59 14.12
C ALA A 120 11.35 6.72 15.39
N LYS A 121 12.27 5.73 15.35
CA LYS A 121 12.59 4.90 16.54
C LYS A 121 13.12 5.71 17.71
N LYS A 122 13.99 6.72 17.47
CA LYS A 122 14.50 7.61 18.51
C LYS A 122 13.40 8.48 19.14
N ALA A 123 12.34 8.74 18.40
CA ALA A 123 11.16 9.46 18.87
C ALA A 123 10.10 8.52 19.50
N ASP A 124 10.42 7.24 19.68
CA ASP A 124 9.52 6.19 20.17
C ASP A 124 8.21 6.05 19.33
N ILE A 125 8.26 6.37 18.04
CA ILE A 125 7.11 6.28 17.15
C ILE A 125 7.19 4.95 16.35
N PRO A 126 6.24 4.02 16.57
CA PRO A 126 6.18 2.76 15.83
C PRO A 126 5.82 2.99 14.35
N VAL A 127 6.44 2.17 13.48
CA VAL A 127 6.24 2.25 12.03
C VAL A 127 5.55 0.99 11.51
N ILE A 128 4.47 1.17 10.77
CA ILE A 128 3.77 0.13 10.00
C ILE A 128 4.04 0.36 8.52
N THR A 129 4.63 -0.61 7.83
CA THR A 129 4.72 -0.55 6.38
C THR A 129 3.49 -1.21 5.74
N VAL A 130 3.01 -0.62 4.64
CA VAL A 130 1.75 -0.99 3.99
C VAL A 130 2.03 -1.31 2.53
N ASP A 131 1.43 -2.41 2.02
CA ASP A 131 1.62 -2.87 0.66
C ASP A 131 3.09 -3.28 0.40
N ARG A 132 3.92 -2.35 -0.02
CA ARG A 132 5.33 -2.59 -0.32
C ARG A 132 6.16 -2.70 0.96
N GLN A 133 7.19 -3.54 0.91
CA GLN A 133 8.12 -3.75 2.02
C GLN A 133 9.26 -2.73 1.97
N ILE A 134 9.83 -2.47 3.14
CA ILE A 134 11.10 -1.76 3.30
C ILE A 134 12.14 -2.79 3.77
N LYS A 135 13.33 -2.74 3.18
CA LYS A 135 14.49 -3.52 3.58
C LYS A 135 15.42 -2.69 4.44
N THR A 136 15.69 -3.16 5.64
CA THR A 136 16.59 -2.52 6.62
C THR A 136 17.61 -3.52 7.13
N SER A 137 18.73 -3.02 7.69
CA SER A 137 19.71 -3.82 8.41
C SER A 137 19.28 -4.14 9.84
N ASP A 138 18.35 -3.37 10.40
CA ASP A 138 17.77 -3.52 11.75
C ASP A 138 16.26 -3.72 11.64
N ASP A 139 15.85 -4.96 11.80
CA ASP A 139 14.45 -5.36 11.75
C ASP A 139 13.56 -4.67 12.79
N SER A 140 14.14 -4.13 13.87
CA SER A 140 13.38 -3.43 14.91
C SER A 140 12.90 -2.03 14.51
N LEU A 141 13.35 -1.52 13.35
CA LEU A 141 12.92 -0.24 12.80
C LEU A 141 11.49 -0.26 12.25
N ILE A 142 10.95 -1.44 11.99
CA ILE A 142 9.59 -1.63 11.49
C ILE A 142 8.85 -2.51 12.48
N THR A 143 7.71 -2.00 12.99
CA THR A 143 6.88 -2.71 13.96
C THR A 143 6.06 -3.81 13.33
N ALA A 144 5.41 -3.52 12.19
CA ALA A 144 4.62 -4.48 11.43
C ALA A 144 4.57 -4.10 9.94
N TRP A 145 4.26 -5.07 9.10
CA TRP A 145 3.97 -4.90 7.68
C TRP A 145 2.67 -5.61 7.33
N VAL A 146 1.87 -4.96 6.46
CA VAL A 146 0.61 -5.48 5.91
C VAL A 146 0.68 -5.45 4.40
N GLY A 147 0.52 -6.57 3.72
CA GLY A 147 0.55 -6.61 2.27
C GLY A 147 0.51 -8.02 1.68
N SER A 148 0.89 -8.12 0.42
CA SER A 148 0.83 -9.31 -0.41
C SER A 148 2.18 -10.04 -0.48
N ASP A 149 2.15 -11.36 -0.66
CA ASP A 149 3.37 -12.12 -0.99
C ASP A 149 3.67 -12.00 -2.49
N PHE A 150 4.28 -10.89 -2.88
CA PHE A 150 4.60 -10.60 -4.28
C PHE A 150 5.44 -11.68 -4.98
N LYS A 151 6.30 -12.37 -4.23
CA LYS A 151 7.06 -13.50 -4.79
C LYS A 151 6.12 -14.66 -5.12
N LYS A 152 5.21 -14.98 -4.22
CA LYS A 152 4.21 -16.03 -4.43
C LYS A 152 3.24 -15.69 -5.56
N GLU A 153 2.85 -14.41 -5.72
CA GLU A 153 2.08 -13.97 -6.88
C GLU A 153 2.82 -14.28 -8.20
N GLY A 154 4.12 -13.92 -8.29
CA GLY A 154 4.94 -14.23 -9.46
C GLY A 154 5.08 -15.72 -9.72
N VAL A 155 5.24 -16.55 -8.68
CA VAL A 155 5.30 -18.02 -8.81
C VAL A 155 3.97 -18.56 -9.33
N LYS A 156 2.83 -18.13 -8.77
CA LYS A 156 1.49 -18.54 -9.25
C LYS A 156 1.26 -18.17 -10.72
N ALA A 157 1.74 -17.01 -11.15
CA ALA A 157 1.64 -16.57 -12.55
C ALA A 157 2.45 -17.48 -13.48
N ALA A 158 3.65 -17.88 -13.06
CA ALA A 158 4.49 -18.84 -13.79
C ALA A 158 3.83 -20.23 -13.85
N GLU A 159 3.33 -20.75 -12.73
CA GLU A 159 2.64 -22.03 -12.65
C GLU A 159 1.41 -22.07 -13.57
N TRP A 160 0.63 -20.99 -13.58
CA TRP A 160 -0.52 -20.88 -14.49
C TRP A 160 -0.06 -20.92 -15.95
N LEU A 161 0.95 -20.12 -16.31
CA LEU A 161 1.48 -20.09 -17.69
C LEU A 161 2.03 -21.45 -18.14
N ILE A 162 2.71 -22.17 -17.26
CA ILE A 162 3.21 -23.53 -17.54
C ILE A 162 2.05 -24.49 -17.81
N LYS A 163 0.98 -24.39 -17.05
CA LYS A 163 -0.22 -25.22 -17.27
C LYS A 163 -0.83 -24.97 -18.64
N GLU A 164 -0.91 -23.70 -19.05
CA GLU A 164 -1.53 -23.29 -20.32
C GLU A 164 -0.62 -23.57 -21.52
N LYS A 165 0.66 -23.25 -21.45
CA LYS A 165 1.59 -23.23 -22.59
C LYS A 165 2.81 -24.15 -22.46
N GLY A 166 3.01 -24.82 -21.35
CA GLY A 166 4.23 -25.62 -21.12
C GLY A 166 4.39 -26.85 -22.05
N LYS A 167 3.31 -27.26 -22.74
CA LYS A 167 3.32 -28.37 -23.73
C LYS A 167 3.51 -27.90 -25.18
N GLU A 168 3.59 -26.59 -25.42
CA GLU A 168 3.85 -26.08 -26.77
C GLU A 168 5.24 -26.49 -27.26
N LYS A 169 5.32 -26.90 -28.54
CA LYS A 169 6.58 -27.44 -29.13
C LYS A 169 7.58 -26.36 -29.52
N GLY A 170 7.12 -25.14 -29.74
CA GLY A 170 7.95 -23.99 -30.09
C GLY A 170 8.36 -23.15 -28.87
N ASP A 171 9.20 -22.16 -29.12
CA ASP A 171 9.53 -21.15 -28.12
C ASP A 171 8.27 -20.34 -27.80
N VAL A 172 8.09 -19.99 -26.52
CA VAL A 172 7.06 -19.11 -26.00
C VAL A 172 7.75 -17.80 -25.62
N ASN A 173 7.54 -16.78 -26.41
CA ASN A 173 8.20 -15.48 -26.29
C ASN A 173 7.42 -14.58 -25.34
N ILE A 174 8.04 -14.21 -24.23
CA ILE A 174 7.42 -13.49 -23.11
C ILE A 174 7.96 -12.05 -23.06
N ALA A 175 7.08 -11.08 -23.09
CA ALA A 175 7.37 -9.67 -22.80
C ALA A 175 6.89 -9.34 -21.38
N VAL A 176 7.72 -8.66 -20.58
CA VAL A 176 7.41 -8.29 -19.19
C VAL A 176 7.35 -6.76 -19.05
N LEU A 177 6.19 -6.26 -18.67
CA LEU A 177 6.01 -4.88 -18.23
C LEU A 177 6.21 -4.83 -16.72
N GLN A 178 7.39 -4.36 -16.30
CA GLN A 178 7.75 -4.28 -14.89
C GLN A 178 7.13 -3.04 -14.23
N GLY A 179 6.88 -3.15 -12.94
CA GLY A 179 6.48 -2.01 -12.11
C GLY A 179 7.61 -1.02 -11.86
N THR A 180 7.43 -0.14 -10.87
CA THR A 180 8.45 0.80 -10.41
C THR A 180 9.68 0.04 -9.91
N ILE A 181 10.81 0.25 -10.59
CA ILE A 181 12.07 -0.46 -10.27
C ILE A 181 12.49 -0.16 -8.83
N GLY A 182 12.89 -1.22 -8.12
CA GLY A 182 13.30 -1.15 -6.73
C GLY A 182 12.14 -1.20 -5.73
N SER A 183 10.90 -1.27 -6.17
CA SER A 183 9.76 -1.60 -5.29
C SER A 183 9.73 -3.08 -4.98
N SER A 184 9.34 -3.46 -3.76
CA SER A 184 9.25 -4.87 -3.37
C SER A 184 8.23 -5.66 -4.20
N ALA A 185 7.20 -5.00 -4.74
CA ALA A 185 6.22 -5.61 -5.64
C ALA A 185 6.87 -6.00 -6.99
N GLU A 186 7.61 -5.10 -7.63
CA GLU A 186 8.34 -5.39 -8.85
C GLU A 186 9.38 -6.49 -8.63
N ILE A 187 10.20 -6.35 -7.58
CA ILE A 187 11.26 -7.32 -7.25
C ILE A 187 10.67 -8.71 -6.99
N GLY A 188 9.60 -8.78 -6.18
CA GLY A 188 8.96 -10.03 -5.80
C GLY A 188 8.33 -10.73 -7.01
N ARG A 189 7.47 -10.05 -7.78
CA ARG A 189 6.81 -10.58 -8.97
C ARG A 189 7.82 -11.03 -10.03
N THR A 190 8.84 -10.21 -10.30
CA THR A 190 9.93 -10.57 -11.24
C THR A 190 10.68 -11.82 -10.79
N LYS A 191 11.08 -11.87 -9.51
CA LYS A 191 11.82 -13.01 -8.96
C LYS A 191 10.98 -14.28 -8.97
N GLY A 192 9.75 -14.20 -8.49
CA GLY A 192 8.83 -15.34 -8.43
C GLY A 192 8.53 -15.92 -9.81
N PHE A 193 8.23 -15.05 -10.78
CA PHE A 193 7.94 -15.48 -12.15
C PHE A 193 9.16 -16.15 -12.80
N LYS A 194 10.35 -15.52 -12.73
CA LYS A 194 11.60 -16.10 -13.27
C LYS A 194 11.95 -17.42 -12.62
N GLU A 195 11.84 -17.54 -11.29
CA GLU A 195 12.08 -18.79 -10.58
C GLU A 195 11.07 -19.89 -11.00
N GLY A 196 9.80 -19.51 -11.18
CA GLY A 196 8.75 -20.45 -11.58
C GLY A 196 8.96 -21.03 -12.98
N ILE A 197 9.38 -20.23 -13.95
CA ILE A 197 9.59 -20.69 -15.35
C ILE A 197 10.98 -21.28 -15.63
N LYS A 198 11.91 -21.26 -14.69
CA LYS A 198 13.35 -21.59 -14.94
C LYS A 198 13.60 -22.93 -15.61
N ASP A 199 12.75 -23.92 -15.33
CA ASP A 199 12.88 -25.29 -15.86
C ASP A 199 12.15 -25.48 -17.20
N GLN A 200 11.44 -24.47 -17.69
CA GLN A 200 10.75 -24.46 -18.98
C GLN A 200 11.69 -23.95 -20.08
N LYS A 201 12.36 -24.90 -20.78
CA LYS A 201 13.38 -24.57 -21.78
C LYS A 201 12.86 -23.76 -22.97
N ASN A 202 11.58 -23.91 -23.28
CA ASN A 202 10.90 -23.20 -24.37
C ASN A 202 10.39 -21.81 -23.99
N PHE A 203 10.39 -21.41 -22.70
CA PHE A 203 9.95 -20.08 -22.29
C PHE A 203 11.11 -19.10 -22.36
N LYS A 204 10.94 -18.03 -23.15
CA LYS A 204 11.96 -17.01 -23.39
C LYS A 204 11.45 -15.62 -22.99
N ILE A 205 12.02 -15.01 -21.97
CA ILE A 205 11.77 -13.58 -21.71
C ILE A 205 12.61 -12.80 -22.72
N ILE A 206 11.95 -12.34 -23.79
CA ILE A 206 12.61 -11.65 -24.92
C ILE A 206 12.65 -10.12 -24.75
N ALA A 207 11.78 -9.57 -23.88
CA ALA A 207 11.71 -8.14 -23.59
C ALA A 207 11.29 -7.93 -22.13
N SER A 208 11.90 -6.96 -21.46
CA SER A 208 11.53 -6.58 -20.09
C SER A 208 11.90 -5.13 -19.85
N GLN A 209 10.91 -4.29 -19.47
CA GLN A 209 11.12 -2.87 -19.21
C GLN A 209 10.06 -2.35 -18.24
N THR A 210 10.42 -1.32 -17.46
CA THR A 210 9.49 -0.71 -16.52
C THR A 210 8.43 0.15 -17.22
N GLY A 211 7.17 -0.06 -16.84
CA GLY A 211 6.03 0.80 -17.13
C GLY A 211 5.55 1.55 -15.89
N GLU A 212 6.32 1.50 -14.77
CA GLU A 212 6.14 2.31 -13.56
C GLU A 212 4.75 2.18 -12.91
N PHE A 213 4.07 1.06 -13.15
CA PHE A 213 2.68 0.80 -12.76
C PHE A 213 1.64 1.73 -13.38
N THR A 214 1.97 2.50 -14.42
CA THR A 214 1.05 3.43 -15.08
C THR A 214 0.56 2.90 -16.43
N GLN A 215 -0.69 3.20 -16.80
CA GLN A 215 -1.26 2.77 -18.08
C GLN A 215 -0.51 3.38 -19.27
N ALA A 216 -0.27 4.69 -19.23
CA ALA A 216 0.39 5.41 -20.34
C ALA A 216 1.80 4.87 -20.60
N LYS A 217 2.59 4.64 -19.54
CA LYS A 217 3.95 4.10 -19.70
C LYS A 217 3.92 2.63 -20.11
N GLY A 218 2.98 1.84 -19.59
CA GLY A 218 2.75 0.46 -20.03
C GLY A 218 2.45 0.38 -21.53
N GLN A 219 1.62 1.28 -22.04
CA GLN A 219 1.33 1.37 -23.48
C GLN A 219 2.58 1.74 -24.30
N GLU A 220 3.29 2.81 -23.90
CA GLU A 220 4.52 3.25 -24.57
C GLU A 220 5.56 2.13 -24.68
N VAL A 221 5.76 1.39 -23.57
CA VAL A 221 6.71 0.27 -23.51
C VAL A 221 6.24 -0.87 -24.42
N MET A 222 4.96 -1.21 -24.39
CA MET A 222 4.41 -2.28 -25.22
C MET A 222 4.50 -1.94 -26.72
N GLU A 223 4.21 -0.71 -27.10
CA GLU A 223 4.41 -0.24 -28.49
C GLU A 223 5.88 -0.39 -28.93
N SER A 224 6.83 -0.08 -28.04
CA SER A 224 8.27 -0.30 -28.30
C SER A 224 8.60 -1.78 -28.47
N PHE A 225 8.04 -2.64 -27.62
CA PHE A 225 8.25 -4.10 -27.75
C PHE A 225 7.72 -4.65 -29.06
N LEU A 226 6.53 -4.23 -29.49
CA LEU A 226 5.93 -4.66 -30.75
C LEU A 226 6.71 -4.20 -31.98
N LYS A 227 7.39 -3.08 -31.92
CA LYS A 227 8.29 -2.60 -33.00
C LYS A 227 9.58 -3.45 -33.09
N GLN A 228 10.10 -3.92 -31.96
CA GLN A 228 11.36 -4.65 -31.87
C GLN A 228 11.19 -6.17 -32.01
N ASN A 229 10.04 -6.69 -31.53
CA ASN A 229 9.78 -8.13 -31.42
C ASN A 229 8.39 -8.41 -32.03
N LYS A 230 8.36 -9.06 -33.19
CA LYS A 230 7.09 -9.34 -33.90
C LYS A 230 6.32 -10.53 -33.32
N ASP A 231 7.05 -11.46 -32.66
CA ASP A 231 6.52 -12.77 -32.23
C ASP A 231 6.42 -12.82 -30.70
N ILE A 232 5.68 -11.90 -30.10
CA ILE A 232 5.35 -11.93 -28.68
C ILE A 232 4.12 -12.81 -28.49
N ASP A 233 4.27 -13.89 -27.70
CA ASP A 233 3.19 -14.83 -27.38
C ASP A 233 2.50 -14.52 -26.05
N VAL A 234 3.25 -13.93 -25.11
CA VAL A 234 2.78 -13.65 -23.76
C VAL A 234 3.23 -12.26 -23.29
N VAL A 235 2.31 -11.53 -22.70
CA VAL A 235 2.61 -10.31 -21.94
C VAL A 235 2.34 -10.59 -20.46
N VAL A 236 3.34 -10.36 -19.63
CA VAL A 236 3.22 -10.32 -18.16
C VAL A 236 3.29 -8.87 -17.72
N ALA A 237 2.15 -8.27 -17.44
CA ALA A 237 2.06 -6.91 -16.93
C ALA A 237 1.96 -6.96 -15.40
N GLN A 238 2.91 -6.35 -14.70
CA GLN A 238 2.97 -6.42 -13.23
C GLN A 238 1.89 -5.59 -12.50
N ASN A 239 0.93 -5.01 -13.23
CA ASN A 239 -0.35 -4.52 -12.71
C ASN A 239 -1.37 -4.31 -13.82
N ASP A 240 -2.61 -4.07 -13.43
CA ASP A 240 -3.77 -3.90 -14.32
C ASP A 240 -3.66 -2.68 -15.23
N ASN A 241 -3.22 -1.55 -14.70
CA ASN A 241 -3.10 -0.33 -15.51
C ASN A 241 -2.09 -0.52 -16.67
N MET A 242 -0.95 -1.18 -16.42
CA MET A 242 -0.02 -1.52 -17.50
C MET A 242 -0.60 -2.57 -18.46
N ALA A 243 -1.39 -3.53 -17.97
CA ALA A 243 -2.09 -4.49 -18.82
C ALA A 243 -3.09 -3.79 -19.75
N PHE A 244 -3.81 -2.77 -19.26
CA PHE A 244 -4.70 -1.96 -20.10
C PHE A 244 -3.94 -1.22 -21.21
N GLY A 245 -2.81 -0.62 -20.86
CA GLY A 245 -1.92 0.00 -21.86
C GLY A 245 -1.39 -1.00 -22.90
N ALA A 246 -1.03 -2.21 -22.46
CA ALA A 246 -0.61 -3.29 -23.37
C ALA A 246 -1.74 -3.73 -24.30
N ILE A 247 -2.96 -3.85 -23.79
CA ILE A 247 -4.15 -4.16 -24.60
C ILE A 247 -4.39 -3.10 -25.68
N ASP A 248 -4.28 -1.82 -25.33
CA ASP A 248 -4.46 -0.72 -26.27
C ASP A 248 -3.38 -0.75 -27.37
N ALA A 249 -2.11 -0.98 -27.02
CA ALA A 249 -1.00 -1.12 -27.95
C ALA A 249 -1.15 -2.34 -28.88
N LEU A 250 -1.60 -3.49 -28.36
CA LEU A 250 -1.84 -4.70 -29.14
C LEU A 250 -2.97 -4.49 -30.17
N LYS A 251 -4.09 -3.89 -29.74
CA LYS A 251 -5.21 -3.55 -30.64
C LYS A 251 -4.77 -2.58 -31.75
N ALA A 252 -3.98 -1.55 -31.42
CA ALA A 252 -3.44 -0.63 -32.40
C ALA A 252 -2.51 -1.32 -33.40
N ALA A 253 -1.84 -2.40 -33.00
CA ALA A 253 -1.01 -3.24 -33.88
C ALA A 253 -1.81 -4.31 -34.66
N GLY A 254 -3.14 -4.31 -34.55
CA GLY A 254 -4.02 -5.27 -35.23
C GLY A 254 -4.06 -6.67 -34.62
N LYS A 255 -3.58 -6.83 -33.38
CA LYS A 255 -3.62 -8.08 -32.62
C LYS A 255 -4.86 -8.14 -31.72
N THR A 256 -5.34 -9.33 -31.45
CA THR A 256 -6.47 -9.59 -30.55
C THR A 256 -5.93 -9.98 -29.17
N PRO A 257 -5.98 -9.06 -28.14
CA PRO A 257 -5.54 -9.37 -26.79
C PRO A 257 -6.27 -10.59 -26.21
N GLY A 258 -5.55 -11.45 -25.52
CA GLY A 258 -6.07 -12.68 -24.93
C GLY A 258 -6.25 -13.85 -25.91
N GLN A 259 -6.13 -13.61 -27.23
CA GLN A 259 -6.21 -14.64 -28.27
C GLN A 259 -4.88 -14.78 -29.02
N ASP A 260 -4.44 -13.73 -29.71
CA ASP A 260 -3.15 -13.73 -30.41
C ASP A 260 -1.97 -13.59 -29.42
N VAL A 261 -2.19 -12.91 -28.32
CA VAL A 261 -1.20 -12.70 -27.24
C VAL A 261 -1.86 -12.97 -25.90
N THR A 262 -1.33 -13.92 -25.15
CA THR A 262 -1.77 -14.23 -23.79
C THR A 262 -1.39 -13.10 -22.85
N ILE A 263 -2.35 -12.61 -22.04
CA ILE A 263 -2.10 -11.52 -21.08
C ILE A 263 -2.29 -12.03 -19.66
N ILE A 264 -1.24 -11.86 -18.85
CA ILE A 264 -1.21 -12.10 -17.41
C ILE A 264 -1.09 -10.74 -16.73
N SER A 265 -1.93 -10.49 -15.73
CA SER A 265 -1.91 -9.26 -14.95
C SER A 265 -2.00 -9.52 -13.44
N PHE A 266 -1.79 -8.47 -12.65
CA PHE A 266 -1.87 -8.49 -11.19
C PHE A 266 -2.70 -7.30 -10.73
N ASP A 267 -3.29 -7.40 -9.57
CA ASP A 267 -4.12 -6.48 -8.77
C ASP A 267 -5.58 -6.94 -8.70
N ALA A 268 -6.18 -7.38 -9.78
CA ALA A 268 -7.57 -7.81 -9.91
C ALA A 268 -8.59 -6.72 -9.55
N ILE A 269 -8.38 -5.48 -10.05
CA ILE A 269 -9.40 -4.43 -9.93
C ILE A 269 -10.65 -4.79 -10.77
N LYS A 270 -11.79 -4.19 -10.42
CA LYS A 270 -13.06 -4.47 -11.10
C LYS A 270 -12.99 -4.33 -12.64
N ALA A 271 -12.24 -3.34 -13.13
CA ALA A 271 -12.04 -3.13 -14.56
C ALA A 271 -11.27 -4.28 -15.22
N ALA A 272 -10.23 -4.81 -14.54
CA ALA A 272 -9.47 -5.96 -15.02
C ALA A 272 -10.32 -7.26 -15.01
N LEU A 273 -11.11 -7.49 -13.96
CA LEU A 273 -12.01 -8.64 -13.92
C LEU A 273 -13.04 -8.63 -15.07
N LYS A 274 -13.51 -7.45 -15.51
CA LYS A 274 -14.34 -7.34 -16.72
C LYS A 274 -13.58 -7.77 -17.98
N LYS A 275 -12.27 -7.45 -18.07
CA LYS A 275 -11.41 -7.86 -19.19
C LYS A 275 -11.07 -9.36 -19.13
N VAL A 276 -10.98 -9.95 -17.95
CA VAL A 276 -10.90 -11.40 -17.78
C VAL A 276 -12.20 -12.05 -18.31
N GLN A 277 -13.35 -11.52 -17.94
CA GLN A 277 -14.64 -12.06 -18.40
C GLN A 277 -14.80 -11.93 -19.91
N SER A 278 -14.36 -10.83 -20.53
CA SER A 278 -14.38 -10.64 -21.99
C SER A 278 -13.33 -11.48 -22.72
N GLY A 279 -12.31 -12.00 -22.03
CA GLY A 279 -11.21 -12.76 -22.58
C GLY A 279 -10.05 -11.93 -23.12
N GLU A 280 -9.99 -10.62 -22.82
CA GLU A 280 -8.86 -9.76 -23.16
C GLU A 280 -7.66 -9.97 -22.21
N ILE A 281 -7.91 -10.38 -20.96
CA ILE A 281 -6.91 -10.84 -19.99
C ILE A 281 -7.17 -12.32 -19.72
N ASN A 282 -6.15 -13.16 -19.73
CA ASN A 282 -6.28 -14.60 -19.58
C ASN A 282 -6.20 -15.05 -18.11
N ALA A 283 -5.33 -14.42 -17.33
CA ALA A 283 -5.21 -14.70 -15.90
C ALA A 283 -4.87 -13.42 -15.13
N GLU A 284 -5.48 -13.32 -13.95
CA GLU A 284 -5.39 -12.19 -13.05
C GLU A 284 -5.03 -12.68 -11.66
N PHE A 285 -3.96 -12.16 -11.09
CA PHE A 285 -3.46 -12.51 -9.76
C PHE A 285 -3.76 -11.38 -8.80
N GLU A 286 -4.67 -11.61 -7.87
CA GLU A 286 -5.11 -10.58 -6.93
C GLU A 286 -3.96 -10.08 -6.07
N CYS A 287 -3.87 -8.76 -5.94
CA CYS A 287 -3.17 -8.01 -4.92
C CYS A 287 -4.23 -7.14 -4.23
N ASN A 288 -4.58 -7.46 -2.98
CA ASN A 288 -5.74 -6.84 -2.33
C ASN A 288 -5.39 -5.47 -1.73
N PRO A 289 -6.00 -4.34 -2.18
CA PRO A 289 -5.68 -2.99 -1.69
C PRO A 289 -6.32 -2.63 -0.35
N LEU A 290 -7.19 -3.46 0.21
CA LEU A 290 -8.02 -3.09 1.36
C LEU A 290 -7.30 -3.22 2.70
N HIS A 291 -6.14 -2.58 2.84
CA HIS A 291 -5.28 -2.66 4.03
C HIS A 291 -5.76 -1.82 5.21
N GLY A 292 -6.58 -0.79 4.97
CA GLY A 292 -6.98 0.18 5.99
C GLY A 292 -7.51 -0.43 7.29
N PRO A 293 -8.49 -1.36 7.25
CA PRO A 293 -9.01 -2.00 8.46
C PRO A 293 -7.93 -2.73 9.28
N ARG A 294 -7.01 -3.44 8.62
CA ARG A 294 -5.92 -4.15 9.29
C ARG A 294 -4.91 -3.19 9.91
N VAL A 295 -4.56 -2.09 9.20
CA VAL A 295 -3.67 -1.05 9.75
C VAL A 295 -4.30 -0.37 10.96
N ALA A 296 -5.61 -0.07 10.91
CA ALA A 296 -6.32 0.50 12.04
C ALA A 296 -6.34 -0.44 13.26
N GLU A 297 -6.54 -1.74 13.04
CA GLU A 297 -6.46 -2.76 14.10
C GLU A 297 -5.06 -2.83 14.72
N LEU A 298 -4.02 -2.90 13.88
CA LEU A 298 -2.62 -2.95 14.33
C LEU A 298 -2.23 -1.71 15.13
N ALA A 299 -2.58 -0.51 14.64
CA ALA A 299 -2.30 0.73 15.36
C ALA A 299 -2.94 0.74 16.76
N LYS A 300 -4.20 0.28 16.87
CA LYS A 300 -4.86 0.16 18.19
C LYS A 300 -4.17 -0.83 19.12
N LYS A 301 -3.73 -1.99 18.61
CA LYS A 301 -3.00 -2.99 19.40
C LYS A 301 -1.65 -2.45 19.87
N ILE A 302 -0.89 -1.83 18.96
CA ILE A 302 0.42 -1.23 19.26
C ILE A 302 0.27 -0.17 20.36
N MET A 303 -0.73 0.72 20.26
CA MET A 303 -0.95 1.77 21.26
C MET A 303 -1.40 1.25 22.63
N LYS A 304 -1.92 0.03 22.68
CA LYS A 304 -2.20 -0.67 23.95
C LYS A 304 -1.02 -1.47 24.51
N GLY A 305 0.12 -1.48 23.79
CA GLY A 305 1.28 -2.30 24.14
C GLY A 305 1.08 -3.80 23.88
N GLU A 306 0.09 -4.16 23.07
CA GLU A 306 -0.15 -5.55 22.70
C GLU A 306 0.89 -6.02 21.66
N LYS A 307 1.32 -7.28 21.77
CA LYS A 307 2.20 -7.89 20.77
C LYS A 307 1.45 -8.09 19.46
N VAL A 308 2.07 -7.72 18.34
CA VAL A 308 1.55 -7.92 16.98
C VAL A 308 2.52 -8.78 16.16
N ASP A 309 1.97 -9.58 15.25
CA ASP A 309 2.80 -10.29 14.29
C ASP A 309 3.42 -9.30 13.29
N LYS A 310 4.70 -9.46 13.05
CA LYS A 310 5.47 -8.56 12.21
C LYS A 310 5.03 -8.57 10.75
N ILE A 311 4.61 -9.74 10.26
CA ILE A 311 4.20 -9.95 8.87
C ILE A 311 2.71 -10.30 8.85
N GLN A 312 1.92 -9.52 8.14
CA GLN A 312 0.47 -9.65 8.01
C GLN A 312 0.12 -9.79 6.52
N TYR A 313 0.09 -11.03 6.02
CA TYR A 313 -0.38 -11.28 4.66
C TYR A 313 -1.88 -11.06 4.53
N VAL A 314 -2.31 -10.56 3.38
CA VAL A 314 -3.71 -10.48 2.98
C VAL A 314 -4.09 -11.70 2.14
N ASP A 315 -5.39 -12.08 2.21
CA ASP A 315 -5.92 -13.19 1.40
C ASP A 315 -6.15 -12.75 -0.04
N GLU A 316 -5.72 -13.59 -1.00
CA GLU A 316 -5.71 -13.28 -2.42
C GLU A 316 -6.08 -14.48 -3.27
N GLN A 317 -6.74 -14.23 -4.39
CA GLN A 317 -7.26 -15.22 -5.32
C GLN A 317 -6.61 -15.11 -6.69
N VAL A 318 -6.84 -16.11 -7.52
CA VAL A 318 -6.50 -16.11 -8.95
C VAL A 318 -7.79 -16.14 -9.75
N PHE A 319 -7.90 -15.26 -10.73
CA PHE A 319 -9.06 -15.12 -11.59
C PHE A 319 -8.72 -15.47 -13.04
N THR A 320 -9.53 -16.34 -13.60
CA THR A 320 -9.54 -16.71 -15.02
C THR A 320 -10.98 -16.61 -15.52
N LYS A 321 -11.19 -16.81 -16.81
CA LYS A 321 -12.54 -16.80 -17.39
C LYS A 321 -13.49 -17.78 -16.69
N ASP A 322 -12.96 -18.89 -16.17
CA ASP A 322 -13.78 -19.97 -15.58
C ASP A 322 -14.41 -19.57 -14.24
N ASN A 323 -13.76 -18.69 -13.47
CA ASN A 323 -14.22 -18.28 -12.14
C ASN A 323 -14.61 -16.80 -12.03
N THR A 324 -14.44 -16.00 -13.08
CA THR A 324 -14.77 -14.57 -13.08
C THR A 324 -16.21 -14.35 -13.55
N THR A 325 -17.17 -14.65 -12.68
CA THR A 325 -18.58 -14.45 -12.94
C THR A 325 -19.01 -13.00 -12.79
N LYS A 326 -20.19 -12.64 -13.31
CA LYS A 326 -20.80 -11.31 -13.08
C LYS A 326 -20.98 -11.01 -11.59
N GLU A 327 -21.27 -12.02 -10.78
CA GLU A 327 -21.41 -11.87 -9.33
C GLU A 327 -20.08 -11.49 -8.68
N VAL A 328 -18.99 -12.17 -9.03
CA VAL A 328 -17.61 -11.85 -8.57
C VAL A 328 -17.27 -10.41 -8.90
N ILE A 329 -17.49 -10.00 -10.16
CA ILE A 329 -17.21 -8.63 -10.61
C ILE A 329 -18.05 -7.59 -9.83
N ASN A 330 -19.35 -7.87 -9.62
CA ASN A 330 -20.23 -6.93 -8.92
C ASN A 330 -19.84 -6.75 -7.45
N LYS A 331 -19.38 -7.81 -6.78
CA LYS A 331 -18.91 -7.79 -5.39
C LYS A 331 -17.53 -7.14 -5.22
N ARG A 332 -16.76 -6.99 -6.29
CA ARG A 332 -15.43 -6.35 -6.22
C ARG A 332 -15.57 -4.89 -5.78
N ALA A 333 -14.91 -4.51 -4.68
CA ALA A 333 -15.02 -3.20 -4.05
C ALA A 333 -14.04 -2.15 -4.64
N TYR A 334 -13.14 -2.57 -5.50
CA TYR A 334 -12.07 -1.76 -6.10
C TYR A 334 -11.84 -2.12 -7.56
#